data_3c0e4e59c73a87da1748a826abd42b46
#
_entry.id   3c0e4e59c73a87da1748a826abd42b46
#
_cell.length_a   1.000
_cell.length_b   1.000
_cell.length_c   1.000
_cell.angle_alpha   90.00
_cell.angle_beta   90.00
_cell.angle_gamma   90.00
#
_symmetry.space_group_name_H-M   'P 1'
#
loop_
_entity.id
_entity.type
_entity.pdbx_description
1 polymer ?
#
loop_
_entity_poly.entity_id
_entity_poly.type
_entity_poly.pdbx_seq_one_letter_code
_entity_poly.pdbx_strand_id
1 'polypeptide(L)'
;MNSGVWAYMARRVIMLVPLLIGLSIVMFSLIHAAPGDPVIAMMGPTAAANPEYVEQTRKNLGLDDPLPVQYVRWVGNLVQGDFGTAYTFNNKSVLSLIGERFWSTVELQAIALLLGLIIAIPIGILSAIKQYSALDNIVTVGSFLGVAIPNFWLALLLQVWIGVKLGWLPVLSSNQARADFPDRLRYFVLPVIVLTLPNIAYFARFMRSSMLEVINQEYVTVARAKGLSGSAVLYGHALRNALIPMITVVGLQLPRIIGGAVIIEQIFAWPGLGDLAFKAIGQRDYPVILAITLLSGAAVMVVNIISDFIYILVDPRVSLTGGPGA
;
A
#
# COMPACT_ATOMS: atom_id res chain seq x y z
N MET A 1 2.00 30.75 6.24
CA MET A 1 2.23 29.41 6.80
C MET A 1 2.92 29.59 8.15
N ASN A 2 2.25 29.23 9.25
CA ASN A 2 2.71 29.55 10.63
C ASN A 2 3.95 28.73 11.03
N SER A 3 4.83 29.33 11.83
CA SER A 3 6.01 28.67 12.45
C SER A 3 5.69 27.31 13.09
N GLY A 4 4.47 27.14 13.59
CA GLY A 4 3.99 25.88 14.17
C GLY A 4 3.90 24.70 13.17
N VAL A 5 3.55 24.95 11.92
CA VAL A 5 3.49 23.88 10.87
C VAL A 5 4.87 23.33 10.59
N TRP A 6 5.85 24.21 10.42
CA TRP A 6 7.24 23.80 10.18
C TRP A 6 7.84 23.05 11.36
N ALA A 7 7.57 23.51 12.59
CA ALA A 7 8.02 22.81 13.80
C ALA A 7 7.39 21.41 13.91
N TYR A 8 6.10 21.28 13.60
CA TYR A 8 5.41 19.99 13.57
C TYR A 8 6.03 19.04 12.52
N MET A 9 6.23 19.52 11.29
CA MET A 9 6.83 18.71 10.21
C MET A 9 8.28 18.32 10.55
N ALA A 10 9.09 19.24 11.08
CA ALA A 10 10.45 18.93 11.53
C ALA A 10 10.47 17.84 12.59
N ARG A 11 9.57 17.92 13.59
CA ARG A 11 9.43 16.88 14.62
C ARG A 11 9.07 15.51 14.01
N ARG A 12 8.15 15.49 13.03
CA ARG A 12 7.77 14.27 12.32
C ARG A 12 8.94 13.64 11.56
N VAL A 13 9.73 14.48 10.86
CA VAL A 13 10.94 14.01 10.16
C VAL A 13 11.98 13.49 11.14
N ILE A 14 12.23 14.18 12.25
CA ILE A 14 13.17 13.72 13.29
C ILE A 14 12.72 12.37 13.87
N MET A 15 11.43 12.17 14.07
CA MET A 15 10.88 10.92 14.59
C MET A 15 11.03 9.73 13.63
N LEU A 16 11.28 9.96 12.33
CA LEU A 16 11.57 8.87 11.39
C LEU A 16 12.83 8.10 11.79
N VAL A 17 13.86 8.80 12.26
CA VAL A 17 15.16 8.17 12.59
C VAL A 17 15.01 7.09 13.68
N PRO A 18 14.48 7.39 14.89
CA PRO A 18 14.31 6.35 15.91
C PRO A 18 13.36 5.24 15.50
N LEU A 19 12.32 5.55 14.70
CA LEU A 19 11.40 4.54 14.19
C LEU A 19 12.09 3.59 13.19
N LEU A 20 12.91 4.11 12.27
CA LEU A 20 13.68 3.29 11.33
C LEU A 20 14.74 2.46 12.05
N ILE A 21 15.40 3.01 13.08
CA ILE A 21 16.33 2.25 13.91
C ILE A 21 15.59 1.12 14.63
N GLY A 22 14.47 1.42 15.26
CA GLY A 22 13.63 0.40 15.92
C GLY A 22 13.19 -0.70 14.94
N LEU A 23 12.69 -0.32 13.77
CA LEU A 23 12.29 -1.25 12.72
C LEU A 23 13.47 -2.12 12.28
N SER A 24 14.65 -1.52 12.05
CA SER A 24 15.85 -2.25 11.63
C SER A 24 16.32 -3.27 12.66
N ILE A 25 16.30 -2.91 13.96
CA ILE A 25 16.66 -3.83 15.06
C ILE A 25 15.68 -5.01 15.11
N VAL A 26 14.37 -4.72 15.07
CA VAL A 26 13.34 -5.75 15.14
C VAL A 26 13.45 -6.70 13.95
N MET A 27 13.57 -6.18 12.73
CA MET A 27 13.66 -7.02 11.54
C MET A 27 14.94 -7.84 11.48
N PHE A 28 16.08 -7.24 11.83
CA PHE A 28 17.34 -7.96 11.92
C PHE A 28 17.27 -9.09 12.94
N SER A 29 16.70 -8.83 14.12
CA SER A 29 16.54 -9.83 15.18
C SER A 29 15.60 -10.97 14.76
N LEU A 30 14.46 -10.65 14.13
CA LEU A 30 13.49 -11.63 13.66
C LEU A 30 14.07 -12.58 12.61
N ILE A 31 14.83 -12.03 11.65
CA ILE A 31 15.45 -12.83 10.59
C ILE A 31 16.49 -13.80 11.16
N HIS A 32 17.30 -13.36 12.14
CA HIS A 32 18.29 -14.20 12.77
C HIS A 32 17.70 -15.19 13.79
N ALA A 33 16.51 -14.89 14.33
CA ALA A 33 15.77 -15.83 15.18
C ALA A 33 15.01 -16.89 14.37
N ALA A 34 14.81 -16.67 13.06
CA ALA A 34 14.11 -17.62 12.20
C ALA A 34 14.95 -18.91 12.02
N PRO A 35 14.36 -20.10 12.16
CA PRO A 35 15.10 -21.34 12.01
C PRO A 35 15.61 -21.54 10.59
N GLY A 36 16.89 -21.93 10.43
CA GLY A 36 17.57 -22.28 9.19
C GLY A 36 18.76 -21.40 8.86
N ASP A 37 19.50 -21.83 7.87
CA ASP A 37 20.77 -21.25 7.46
C ASP A 37 20.63 -20.60 6.08
N PRO A 38 20.94 -19.30 5.92
CA PRO A 38 20.86 -18.62 4.63
C PRO A 38 21.83 -19.23 3.59
N VAL A 39 23.01 -19.71 4.01
CA VAL A 39 23.99 -20.32 3.09
C VAL A 39 23.45 -21.64 2.53
N ILE A 40 22.81 -22.45 3.37
CA ILE A 40 22.17 -23.70 2.92
C ILE A 40 21.00 -23.38 1.97
N ALA A 41 20.24 -22.33 2.26
CA ALA A 41 19.15 -21.91 1.39
C ALA A 41 19.64 -21.42 0.02
N MET A 42 20.77 -20.68 -0.03
CA MET A 42 21.41 -20.23 -1.28
C MET A 42 21.88 -21.40 -2.15
N MET A 43 22.52 -22.38 -1.53
CA MET A 43 23.15 -23.50 -2.23
C MET A 43 22.17 -24.64 -2.58
N GLY A 44 21.01 -24.67 -1.88
CA GLY A 44 20.04 -25.74 -2.06
C GLY A 44 20.62 -27.13 -1.83
N PRO A 45 20.25 -28.17 -2.63
CA PRO A 45 20.72 -29.53 -2.45
C PRO A 45 22.26 -29.71 -2.54
N THR A 46 22.96 -28.78 -3.19
CA THR A 46 24.41 -28.83 -3.34
C THR A 46 25.17 -28.51 -2.04
N ALA A 47 24.52 -27.86 -1.08
CA ALA A 47 25.08 -27.58 0.23
C ALA A 47 25.54 -28.87 0.96
N ALA A 48 24.71 -29.91 0.92
CA ALA A 48 25.00 -31.19 1.56
C ALA A 48 26.21 -31.90 0.93
N ALA A 49 26.48 -31.65 -0.34
CA ALA A 49 27.60 -32.27 -1.07
C ALA A 49 28.95 -31.57 -0.83
N ASN A 50 28.96 -30.33 -0.30
CA ASN A 50 30.20 -29.58 -0.12
C ASN A 50 30.20 -28.75 1.19
N PRO A 51 30.36 -29.41 2.37
CA PRO A 51 30.33 -28.74 3.68
C PRO A 51 31.43 -27.67 3.84
N GLU A 52 32.61 -27.93 3.27
CA GLU A 52 33.73 -26.98 3.35
C GLU A 52 33.42 -25.65 2.63
N TYR A 53 32.78 -25.72 1.48
CA TYR A 53 32.33 -24.53 0.75
C TYR A 53 31.23 -23.77 1.51
N VAL A 54 30.31 -24.47 2.20
CA VAL A 54 29.30 -23.83 3.06
C VAL A 54 29.98 -23.04 4.18
N GLU A 55 30.96 -23.64 4.87
CA GLU A 55 31.70 -22.99 5.95
C GLU A 55 32.49 -21.76 5.45
N GLN A 56 33.15 -21.90 4.30
CA GLN A 56 33.87 -20.79 3.69
C GLN A 56 32.93 -19.63 3.29
N THR A 57 31.78 -19.97 2.73
CA THR A 57 30.78 -18.96 2.34
C THR A 57 30.19 -18.26 3.57
N ARG A 58 29.94 -18.99 4.66
CA ARG A 58 29.48 -18.42 5.93
C ARG A 58 30.49 -17.42 6.50
N LYS A 59 31.78 -17.77 6.49
CA LYS A 59 32.87 -16.86 6.92
C LYS A 59 32.95 -15.63 6.02
N ASN A 60 32.88 -15.80 4.70
CA ASN A 60 32.93 -14.69 3.74
C ASN A 60 31.77 -13.71 3.92
N LEU A 61 30.58 -14.19 4.28
CA LEU A 61 29.40 -13.37 4.56
C LEU A 61 29.42 -12.78 5.99
N GLY A 62 30.39 -13.18 6.83
CA GLY A 62 30.50 -12.71 8.21
C GLY A 62 29.36 -13.20 9.12
N LEU A 63 28.74 -14.33 8.79
CA LEU A 63 27.62 -14.89 9.54
C LEU A 63 28.06 -15.58 10.84
N ASP A 64 29.36 -15.83 11.01
CA ASP A 64 29.95 -16.38 12.22
C ASP A 64 30.27 -15.29 13.27
N ASP A 65 30.19 -14.02 12.89
CA ASP A 65 30.43 -12.91 13.81
C ASP A 65 29.28 -12.78 14.84
N PRO A 66 29.53 -12.22 16.03
CA PRO A 66 28.46 -11.91 16.98
C PRO A 66 27.38 -11.02 16.36
N LEU A 67 26.09 -11.30 16.66
CA LEU A 67 24.96 -10.57 16.07
C LEU A 67 25.06 -9.04 16.15
N PRO A 68 25.53 -8.42 17.26
CA PRO A 68 25.73 -6.97 17.29
C PRO A 68 26.75 -6.47 16.25
N VAL A 69 27.79 -7.24 15.96
CA VAL A 69 28.81 -6.89 14.96
C VAL A 69 28.22 -6.97 13.55
N GLN A 70 27.46 -8.02 13.26
CA GLN A 70 26.74 -8.18 12.00
C GLN A 70 25.77 -7.01 11.79
N TYR A 71 25.01 -6.64 12.82
CA TYR A 71 24.05 -5.51 12.77
C TYR A 71 24.76 -4.19 12.49
N VAL A 72 25.82 -3.86 13.23
CA VAL A 72 26.57 -2.59 13.03
C VAL A 72 27.17 -2.53 11.63
N ARG A 73 27.75 -3.63 11.14
CA ARG A 73 28.28 -3.72 9.77
C ARG A 73 27.18 -3.49 8.73
N TRP A 74 26.05 -4.17 8.90
CA TRP A 74 24.90 -4.02 7.99
C TRP A 74 24.36 -2.60 7.97
N VAL A 75 24.13 -1.97 9.13
CA VAL A 75 23.70 -0.56 9.20
C VAL A 75 24.74 0.38 8.62
N GLY A 76 26.03 0.13 8.87
CA GLY A 76 27.13 0.90 8.29
C GLY A 76 27.13 0.91 6.76
N ASN A 77 26.85 -0.25 6.13
CA ASN A 77 26.71 -0.37 4.69
C ASN A 77 25.45 0.37 4.19
N LEU A 78 24.31 0.22 4.90
CA LEU A 78 23.05 0.91 4.57
C LEU A 78 23.20 2.43 4.52
N VAL A 79 23.90 3.02 5.48
CA VAL A 79 24.14 4.48 5.54
C VAL A 79 24.98 4.95 4.35
N GLN A 80 25.82 4.08 3.79
CA GLN A 80 26.60 4.35 2.58
C GLN A 80 25.83 4.07 1.29
N GLY A 81 24.55 3.63 1.39
CA GLY A 81 23.71 3.28 0.24
C GLY A 81 23.94 1.87 -0.31
N ASP A 82 24.74 1.06 0.39
CA ASP A 82 24.97 -0.33 0.02
C ASP A 82 23.95 -1.24 0.75
N PHE A 83 22.98 -1.74 -0.01
CA PHE A 83 21.97 -2.68 0.43
C PHE A 83 22.40 -4.15 0.20
N GLY A 84 23.62 -4.37 -0.27
CA GLY A 84 24.15 -5.67 -0.59
C GLY A 84 23.66 -6.27 -1.89
N THR A 85 24.02 -7.52 -2.09
CA THR A 85 23.61 -8.35 -3.23
C THR A 85 22.64 -9.43 -2.80
N ALA A 86 21.68 -9.72 -3.66
CA ALA A 86 20.70 -10.77 -3.42
C ALA A 86 21.35 -12.15 -3.50
N TYR A 87 21.08 -13.00 -2.53
CA TYR A 87 21.66 -14.33 -2.47
C TYR A 87 21.11 -15.27 -3.54
N THR A 88 19.82 -15.14 -3.85
CA THR A 88 19.07 -16.09 -4.69
C THR A 88 18.64 -15.52 -6.03
N PHE A 89 18.82 -14.23 -6.27
CA PHE A 89 18.45 -13.54 -7.51
C PHE A 89 19.68 -13.21 -8.38
N ASN A 90 20.48 -14.22 -8.70
CA ASN A 90 21.67 -14.12 -9.56
C ASN A 90 22.69 -13.04 -9.13
N ASN A 91 22.89 -12.88 -7.82
CA ASN A 91 23.79 -11.87 -7.24
C ASN A 91 23.51 -10.43 -7.73
N LYS A 92 22.26 -10.13 -8.11
CA LYS A 92 21.86 -8.76 -8.46
C LYS A 92 21.94 -7.86 -7.24
N SER A 93 22.26 -6.58 -7.46
CA SER A 93 22.14 -5.56 -6.42
C SER A 93 20.70 -5.52 -5.90
N VAL A 94 20.54 -5.54 -4.58
CA VAL A 94 19.24 -5.50 -3.91
C VAL A 94 18.48 -4.22 -4.28
N LEU A 95 19.18 -3.08 -4.33
CA LEU A 95 18.56 -1.80 -4.70
C LEU A 95 18.02 -1.81 -6.14
N SER A 96 18.72 -2.45 -7.09
CA SER A 96 18.26 -2.62 -8.46
C SER A 96 16.99 -3.47 -8.53
N LEU A 97 16.95 -4.60 -7.80
CA LEU A 97 15.77 -5.46 -7.73
C LEU A 97 14.54 -4.73 -7.18
N ILE A 98 14.73 -3.95 -6.12
CA ILE A 98 13.67 -3.16 -5.52
C ILE A 98 13.20 -2.07 -6.49
N GLY A 99 14.11 -1.36 -7.15
CA GLY A 99 13.79 -0.34 -8.14
C GLY A 99 12.97 -0.87 -9.32
N GLU A 100 13.33 -2.06 -9.84
CA GLU A 100 12.60 -2.74 -10.92
C GLU A 100 11.15 -3.09 -10.52
N ARG A 101 10.88 -3.35 -9.23
CA ARG A 101 9.59 -3.84 -8.71
C ARG A 101 8.72 -2.76 -8.08
N PHE A 102 9.34 -1.71 -7.56
CA PHE A 102 8.68 -0.63 -6.83
C PHE A 102 7.54 0.00 -7.64
N TRP A 103 7.86 0.42 -8.88
CA TRP A 103 6.87 1.08 -9.72
C TRP A 103 5.71 0.18 -10.12
N SER A 104 5.95 -1.12 -10.31
CA SER A 104 4.87 -2.08 -10.59
C SER A 104 3.86 -2.17 -9.44
N THR A 105 4.33 -2.18 -8.18
CA THR A 105 3.45 -2.15 -7.01
C THR A 105 2.69 -0.83 -6.92
N VAL A 106 3.39 0.31 -7.06
CA VAL A 106 2.79 1.64 -6.98
C VAL A 106 1.73 1.82 -8.08
N GLU A 107 2.04 1.45 -9.32
CA GLU A 107 1.13 1.55 -10.47
C GLU A 107 -0.16 0.74 -10.23
N LEU A 108 -0.03 -0.51 -9.81
CA LEU A 108 -1.19 -1.37 -9.54
C LEU A 108 -2.09 -0.80 -8.45
N GLN A 109 -1.51 -0.39 -7.33
CA GLN A 109 -2.23 0.13 -6.17
C GLN A 109 -2.85 1.51 -6.45
N ALA A 110 -2.10 2.40 -7.13
CA ALA A 110 -2.59 3.72 -7.48
C ALA A 110 -3.78 3.64 -8.45
N ILE A 111 -3.72 2.79 -9.47
CA ILE A 111 -4.84 2.57 -10.39
C ILE A 111 -6.05 2.05 -9.63
N ALA A 112 -5.89 1.06 -8.75
CA ALA A 112 -6.98 0.51 -7.97
C ALA A 112 -7.62 1.54 -7.02
N LEU A 113 -6.80 2.38 -6.37
CA LEU A 113 -7.28 3.46 -5.51
C LEU A 113 -8.04 4.52 -6.31
N LEU A 114 -7.46 4.99 -7.42
CA LEU A 114 -8.06 6.02 -8.28
C LEU A 114 -9.40 5.55 -8.87
N LEU A 115 -9.46 4.33 -9.42
CA LEU A 115 -10.71 3.77 -9.93
C LEU A 115 -11.73 3.58 -8.81
N GLY A 116 -11.27 3.14 -7.62
CA GLY A 116 -12.10 3.05 -6.44
C GLY A 116 -12.78 4.39 -6.09
N LEU A 117 -12.02 5.48 -6.09
CA LEU A 117 -12.52 6.83 -5.82
C LEU A 117 -13.45 7.34 -6.92
N ILE A 118 -13.06 7.19 -8.20
CA ILE A 118 -13.86 7.63 -9.35
C ILE A 118 -15.24 6.98 -9.34
N ILE A 119 -15.34 5.71 -8.96
CA ILE A 119 -16.60 4.97 -8.91
C ILE A 119 -17.34 5.24 -7.60
N ALA A 120 -16.65 5.25 -6.47
CA ALA A 120 -17.27 5.35 -5.15
C ALA A 120 -17.90 6.73 -4.88
N ILE A 121 -17.25 7.82 -5.31
CA ILE A 121 -17.74 9.18 -5.03
C ILE A 121 -19.13 9.40 -5.65
N PRO A 122 -19.36 9.18 -6.96
CA PRO A 122 -20.70 9.31 -7.54
C PRO A 122 -21.73 8.38 -6.92
N ILE A 123 -21.35 7.11 -6.66
CA ILE A 123 -22.23 6.12 -6.04
C ILE A 123 -22.65 6.57 -4.63
N GLY A 124 -21.70 7.05 -3.81
CA GLY A 124 -21.98 7.53 -2.45
C GLY A 124 -22.86 8.78 -2.44
N ILE A 125 -22.64 9.72 -3.37
CA ILE A 125 -23.48 10.91 -3.54
C ILE A 125 -24.92 10.48 -3.90
N LEU A 126 -25.07 9.63 -4.91
CA LEU A 126 -26.39 9.16 -5.37
C LEU A 126 -27.13 8.39 -4.27
N SER A 127 -26.43 7.57 -3.51
CA SER A 127 -26.97 6.83 -2.36
C SER A 127 -27.48 7.78 -1.27
N ALA A 128 -26.74 8.86 -0.97
CA ALA A 128 -27.16 9.86 0.00
C ALA A 128 -28.38 10.68 -0.45
N ILE A 129 -28.42 11.09 -1.73
CA ILE A 129 -29.57 11.86 -2.28
C ILE A 129 -30.83 11.01 -2.32
N LYS A 130 -30.70 9.72 -2.63
CA LYS A 130 -31.81 8.78 -2.71
C LYS A 130 -31.87 7.87 -1.49
N GLN A 131 -31.71 8.45 -0.29
CA GLN A 131 -31.73 7.73 0.96
C GLN A 131 -32.98 6.82 1.09
N TYR A 132 -32.79 5.62 1.61
CA TYR A 132 -33.79 4.56 1.77
C TYR A 132 -34.40 4.03 0.46
N SER A 133 -33.93 4.42 -0.69
CA SER A 133 -34.32 3.85 -1.98
C SER A 133 -33.69 2.47 -2.22
N ALA A 134 -34.19 1.77 -3.25
CA ALA A 134 -33.59 0.50 -3.69
C ALA A 134 -32.10 0.67 -4.06
N LEU A 135 -31.72 1.80 -4.68
CA LEU A 135 -30.33 2.12 -5.01
C LEU A 135 -29.49 2.22 -3.72
N ASP A 136 -29.95 2.95 -2.72
CA ASP A 136 -29.26 3.11 -1.44
C ASP A 136 -29.07 1.76 -0.73
N ASN A 137 -30.08 0.93 -0.74
CA ASN A 137 -30.02 -0.42 -0.18
C ASN A 137 -29.00 -1.31 -0.93
N ILE A 138 -29.00 -1.27 -2.27
CA ILE A 138 -28.02 -2.01 -3.09
C ILE A 138 -26.59 -1.55 -2.80
N VAL A 139 -26.35 -0.24 -2.74
CA VAL A 139 -25.03 0.33 -2.43
C VAL A 139 -24.59 -0.06 -1.02
N THR A 140 -25.50 0.00 -0.06
CA THR A 140 -25.21 -0.37 1.33
C THR A 140 -24.88 -1.85 1.47
N VAL A 141 -25.73 -2.74 0.96
CA VAL A 141 -25.49 -4.20 0.98
C VAL A 141 -24.24 -4.56 0.18
N GLY A 142 -24.09 -3.99 -1.02
CA GLY A 142 -22.91 -4.19 -1.86
C GLY A 142 -21.62 -3.74 -1.18
N SER A 143 -21.66 -2.65 -0.41
CA SER A 143 -20.50 -2.19 0.36
C SER A 143 -20.17 -3.16 1.51
N PHE A 144 -21.15 -3.73 2.19
CA PHE A 144 -20.88 -4.76 3.20
C PHE A 144 -20.28 -6.02 2.58
N LEU A 145 -20.82 -6.49 1.47
CA LEU A 145 -20.30 -7.66 0.74
C LEU A 145 -18.87 -7.40 0.22
N GLY A 146 -18.62 -6.22 -0.33
CA GLY A 146 -17.32 -5.84 -0.86
C GLY A 146 -16.20 -5.80 0.19
N VAL A 147 -16.54 -5.55 1.46
CA VAL A 147 -15.57 -5.62 2.58
C VAL A 147 -15.50 -7.02 3.18
N ALA A 148 -16.61 -7.76 3.18
CA ALA A 148 -16.69 -9.10 3.79
C ALA A 148 -16.00 -10.18 2.95
N ILE A 149 -15.97 -10.02 1.63
CA ILE A 149 -15.33 -11.00 0.73
C ILE A 149 -13.81 -10.90 0.83
N PRO A 150 -13.10 -11.97 1.19
CA PRO A 150 -11.64 -11.95 1.22
C PRO A 150 -11.07 -11.72 -0.18
N ASN A 151 -10.17 -10.74 -0.32
CA ASN A 151 -9.59 -10.37 -1.62
C ASN A 151 -8.92 -11.54 -2.33
N PHE A 152 -8.20 -12.39 -1.59
CA PHE A 152 -7.54 -13.57 -2.18
C PHE A 152 -8.54 -14.57 -2.76
N TRP A 153 -9.68 -14.77 -2.10
CA TRP A 153 -10.73 -15.65 -2.57
C TRP A 153 -11.37 -15.11 -3.84
N LEU A 154 -11.67 -13.81 -3.87
CA LEU A 154 -12.17 -13.14 -5.06
C LEU A 154 -11.18 -13.22 -6.23
N ALA A 155 -9.88 -13.05 -5.95
CA ALA A 155 -8.82 -13.17 -6.95
C ALA A 155 -8.83 -14.56 -7.61
N LEU A 156 -8.86 -15.62 -6.80
CA LEU A 156 -8.90 -17.00 -7.29
C LEU A 156 -10.19 -17.29 -8.09
N LEU A 157 -11.34 -16.79 -7.63
CA LEU A 157 -12.60 -16.93 -8.38
C LEU A 157 -12.52 -16.27 -9.74
N LEU A 158 -12.03 -15.03 -9.81
CA LEU A 158 -11.91 -14.30 -11.08
C LEU A 158 -10.91 -14.98 -12.02
N GLN A 159 -9.78 -15.48 -11.49
CA GLN A 159 -8.83 -16.27 -12.30
C GLN A 159 -9.50 -17.50 -12.90
N VAL A 160 -10.24 -18.29 -12.11
CA VAL A 160 -10.88 -19.52 -12.58
C VAL A 160 -11.99 -19.20 -13.59
N TRP A 161 -12.88 -18.26 -13.28
CA TRP A 161 -14.04 -17.99 -14.12
C TRP A 161 -13.68 -17.20 -15.38
N ILE A 162 -12.98 -16.08 -15.23
CA ILE A 162 -12.71 -15.16 -16.34
C ILE A 162 -11.44 -15.60 -17.10
N GLY A 163 -10.40 -16.02 -16.36
CA GLY A 163 -9.13 -16.40 -16.97
C GLY A 163 -9.14 -17.79 -17.56
N VAL A 164 -9.57 -18.82 -16.79
CA VAL A 164 -9.49 -20.22 -17.23
C VAL A 164 -10.74 -20.64 -18.01
N LYS A 165 -11.95 -20.47 -17.45
CA LYS A 165 -13.18 -20.99 -18.09
C LYS A 165 -13.60 -20.19 -19.31
N LEU A 166 -13.56 -18.86 -19.23
CA LEU A 166 -13.95 -17.99 -20.34
C LEU A 166 -12.79 -17.63 -21.26
N GLY A 167 -11.55 -17.71 -20.80
CA GLY A 167 -10.37 -17.35 -21.57
C GLY A 167 -10.30 -15.87 -22.01
N TRP A 168 -11.05 -14.98 -21.35
CA TRP A 168 -11.14 -13.57 -21.74
C TRP A 168 -9.90 -12.75 -21.36
N LEU A 169 -9.33 -13.06 -20.21
CA LEU A 169 -8.21 -12.32 -19.64
C LEU A 169 -7.08 -13.26 -19.18
N PRO A 170 -5.83 -12.79 -19.18
CA PRO A 170 -4.70 -13.59 -18.72
C PRO A 170 -4.83 -13.91 -17.23
N VAL A 171 -4.53 -15.16 -16.87
CA VAL A 171 -4.55 -15.66 -15.49
C VAL A 171 -3.38 -15.08 -14.68
N LEU A 172 -2.19 -14.98 -15.30
CA LEU A 172 -0.97 -14.50 -14.67
C LEU A 172 -0.48 -13.23 -15.36
N SER A 173 0.09 -12.33 -14.59
CA SER A 173 0.56 -11.01 -15.02
C SER A 173 2.08 -10.90 -15.10
N SER A 174 2.81 -12.01 -15.03
CA SER A 174 4.28 -12.04 -15.07
C SER A 174 4.90 -11.44 -16.34
N ASN A 175 4.16 -11.47 -17.45
CA ASN A 175 4.61 -10.97 -18.76
C ASN A 175 4.18 -9.52 -19.04
N GLN A 176 3.50 -8.83 -18.12
CA GLN A 176 2.96 -7.50 -18.35
C GLN A 176 4.02 -6.45 -18.75
N ALA A 177 5.24 -6.58 -18.24
CA ALA A 177 6.33 -5.66 -18.56
C ALA A 177 6.89 -5.82 -19.98
N ARG A 178 6.62 -6.97 -20.63
CA ARG A 178 7.06 -7.29 -21.99
C ARG A 178 5.95 -7.12 -23.02
N ALA A 179 4.72 -6.90 -22.57
CA ALA A 179 3.57 -6.74 -23.45
C ALA A 179 3.49 -5.31 -23.99
N ASP A 180 3.11 -5.19 -25.27
CA ASP A 180 2.80 -3.89 -25.86
C ASP A 180 1.50 -3.32 -25.28
N PHE A 181 1.40 -2.00 -25.31
CA PHE A 181 0.15 -1.31 -25.00
C PHE A 181 -0.82 -1.42 -26.19
N PRO A 182 -1.89 -2.14 -26.24
CA PRO A 182 -2.91 -2.35 -25.21
C PRO A 182 -2.86 -3.72 -24.50
N ASP A 183 -2.05 -4.67 -24.93
CA ASP A 183 -2.02 -6.00 -24.32
C ASP A 183 -1.64 -5.92 -22.84
N ARG A 184 -0.76 -4.99 -22.49
CA ARG A 184 -0.40 -4.72 -21.11
C ARG A 184 -1.62 -4.44 -20.23
N LEU A 185 -2.63 -3.71 -20.74
CA LEU A 185 -3.85 -3.40 -19.98
C LEU A 185 -4.62 -4.66 -19.57
N ARG A 186 -4.61 -5.71 -20.41
CA ARG A 186 -5.32 -6.97 -20.10
C ARG A 186 -4.79 -7.64 -18.83
N TYR A 187 -3.48 -7.49 -18.54
CA TYR A 187 -2.86 -8.03 -17.33
C TYR A 187 -3.25 -7.27 -16.07
N PHE A 188 -3.65 -6.00 -16.19
CA PHE A 188 -4.11 -5.19 -15.06
C PHE A 188 -5.55 -5.50 -14.64
N VAL A 189 -6.41 -5.91 -15.54
CA VAL A 189 -7.86 -5.94 -15.32
C VAL A 189 -8.23 -6.76 -14.08
N LEU A 190 -7.80 -8.02 -13.99
CA LEU A 190 -8.17 -8.89 -12.87
C LEU A 190 -7.59 -8.41 -11.53
N PRO A 191 -6.28 -8.13 -11.40
CA PRO A 191 -5.72 -7.61 -10.15
C PRO A 191 -6.36 -6.29 -9.72
N VAL A 192 -6.58 -5.37 -10.67
CA VAL A 192 -7.19 -4.07 -10.39
C VAL A 192 -8.62 -4.22 -9.90
N ILE A 193 -9.45 -5.07 -10.53
CA ILE A 193 -10.83 -5.33 -10.06
C ILE A 193 -10.82 -5.78 -8.60
N VAL A 194 -9.98 -6.75 -8.25
CA VAL A 194 -9.88 -7.29 -6.89
C VAL A 194 -9.52 -6.22 -5.87
N LEU A 195 -8.57 -5.35 -6.21
CA LEU A 195 -8.11 -4.29 -5.31
C LEU A 195 -9.06 -3.08 -5.28
N THR A 196 -9.79 -2.84 -6.36
CA THR A 196 -10.72 -1.71 -6.48
C THR A 196 -12.02 -1.93 -5.72
N LEU A 197 -12.55 -3.16 -5.70
CA LEU A 197 -13.86 -3.45 -5.07
C LEU A 197 -13.92 -3.07 -3.58
N PRO A 198 -12.96 -3.43 -2.72
CA PRO A 198 -12.95 -2.99 -1.33
C PRO A 198 -12.84 -1.47 -1.19
N ASN A 199 -12.08 -0.81 -2.09
CA ASN A 199 -11.95 0.64 -2.11
C ASN A 199 -13.30 1.30 -2.44
N ILE A 200 -14.03 0.79 -3.45
CA ILE A 200 -15.39 1.26 -3.77
C ILE A 200 -16.29 1.11 -2.55
N ALA A 201 -16.32 -0.07 -1.93
CA ALA A 201 -17.15 -0.36 -0.78
C ALA A 201 -16.87 0.59 0.40
N TYR A 202 -15.60 0.84 0.68
CA TYR A 202 -15.16 1.72 1.76
C TYR A 202 -15.50 3.19 1.47
N PHE A 203 -15.11 3.70 0.32
CA PHE A 203 -15.27 5.11 -0.01
C PHE A 203 -16.72 5.49 -0.34
N ALA A 204 -17.51 4.61 -0.96
CA ALA A 204 -18.92 4.90 -1.23
C ALA A 204 -19.72 5.06 0.06
N ARG A 205 -19.49 4.18 1.05
CA ARG A 205 -20.11 4.29 2.37
C ARG A 205 -19.67 5.55 3.09
N PHE A 206 -18.38 5.89 3.04
CA PHE A 206 -17.86 7.09 3.67
C PHE A 206 -18.43 8.35 3.02
N MET A 207 -18.44 8.42 1.68
CA MET A 207 -19.00 9.55 0.93
C MET A 207 -20.50 9.72 1.20
N ARG A 208 -21.24 8.60 1.27
CA ARG A 208 -22.65 8.62 1.66
C ARG A 208 -22.87 9.24 3.05
N SER A 209 -22.09 8.80 4.03
CA SER A 209 -22.18 9.31 5.40
C SER A 209 -21.87 10.81 5.46
N SER A 210 -20.77 11.26 4.85
CA SER A 210 -20.40 12.67 4.78
C SER A 210 -21.44 13.53 4.07
N MET A 211 -22.04 13.03 2.99
CA MET A 211 -23.10 13.74 2.29
C MET A 211 -24.38 13.87 3.13
N LEU A 212 -24.79 12.82 3.84
CA LEU A 212 -25.99 12.85 4.70
C LEU A 212 -25.81 13.83 5.87
N GLU A 213 -24.62 13.91 6.44
CA GLU A 213 -24.29 14.87 7.50
C GLU A 213 -24.40 16.32 6.98
N VAL A 214 -23.85 16.59 5.80
CA VAL A 214 -23.78 17.93 5.22
C VAL A 214 -25.14 18.39 4.68
N ILE A 215 -25.91 17.53 4.02
CA ILE A 215 -27.20 17.89 3.42
C ILE A 215 -28.20 18.42 4.46
N ASN A 216 -28.06 18.01 5.70
CA ASN A 216 -28.94 18.40 6.82
C ASN A 216 -28.45 19.64 7.59
N GLN A 217 -27.36 20.28 7.17
CA GLN A 217 -26.83 21.49 7.83
C GLN A 217 -27.67 22.73 7.52
N GLU A 218 -27.70 23.68 8.45
CA GLU A 218 -28.49 24.89 8.34
C GLU A 218 -28.13 25.74 7.11
N TYR A 219 -26.87 25.86 6.75
CA TYR A 219 -26.43 26.64 5.59
C TYR A 219 -26.96 26.05 4.26
N VAL A 220 -27.17 24.73 4.19
CA VAL A 220 -27.78 24.07 3.02
C VAL A 220 -29.27 24.40 2.96
N THR A 221 -29.94 24.42 4.12
CA THR A 221 -31.34 24.83 4.22
C THR A 221 -31.53 26.30 3.81
N VAL A 222 -30.65 27.20 4.26
CA VAL A 222 -30.64 28.60 3.87
C VAL A 222 -30.41 28.78 2.37
N ALA A 223 -29.49 27.99 1.77
CA ALA A 223 -29.27 28.04 0.33
C ALA A 223 -30.51 27.64 -0.48
N ARG A 224 -31.28 26.63 -0.01
CA ARG A 224 -32.56 26.25 -0.60
C ARG A 224 -33.63 27.34 -0.44
N ALA A 225 -33.72 27.96 0.74
CA ALA A 225 -34.65 29.05 1.02
C ALA A 225 -34.41 30.29 0.16
N LYS A 226 -33.13 30.52 -0.24
CA LYS A 226 -32.76 31.58 -1.20
C LYS A 226 -33.14 31.28 -2.66
N GLY A 227 -33.80 30.17 -2.95
CA GLY A 227 -34.27 29.80 -4.28
C GLY A 227 -33.21 29.23 -5.22
N LEU A 228 -32.06 28.78 -4.67
CA LEU A 228 -31.04 28.11 -5.49
C LEU A 228 -31.58 26.78 -6.01
N SER A 229 -31.22 26.42 -7.25
CA SER A 229 -31.57 25.12 -7.81
C SER A 229 -30.99 23.97 -7.02
N GLY A 230 -31.66 22.82 -6.98
CA GLY A 230 -31.21 21.64 -6.25
C GLY A 230 -29.80 21.19 -6.63
N SER A 231 -29.41 21.32 -7.91
CA SER A 231 -28.07 21.02 -8.39
C SER A 231 -27.03 22.03 -7.86
N ALA A 232 -27.37 23.33 -7.85
CA ALA A 232 -26.49 24.37 -7.30
C ALA A 232 -26.25 24.16 -5.78
N VAL A 233 -27.29 23.82 -5.03
CA VAL A 233 -27.19 23.49 -3.61
C VAL A 233 -26.33 22.24 -3.40
N LEU A 234 -26.57 21.19 -4.18
CA LEU A 234 -25.85 19.92 -4.05
C LEU A 234 -24.36 20.06 -4.38
N TYR A 235 -24.04 20.52 -5.58
CA TYR A 235 -22.64 20.57 -6.05
C TYR A 235 -21.88 21.79 -5.54
N GLY A 236 -22.53 22.93 -5.39
CA GLY A 236 -21.90 24.17 -4.95
C GLY A 236 -21.72 24.28 -3.44
N HIS A 237 -22.66 23.76 -2.65
CA HIS A 237 -22.66 23.91 -1.20
C HIS A 237 -22.44 22.58 -0.43
N ALA A 238 -23.19 21.52 -0.75
CA ALA A 238 -23.11 20.29 0.01
C ALA A 238 -21.85 19.48 -0.35
N LEU A 239 -21.62 19.17 -1.61
CA LEU A 239 -20.53 18.32 -2.06
C LEU A 239 -19.17 18.88 -1.66
N ARG A 240 -18.96 20.18 -1.83
CA ARG A 240 -17.68 20.83 -1.48
C ARG A 240 -17.30 20.59 -0.02
N ASN A 241 -18.26 20.67 0.89
CA ASN A 241 -18.05 20.45 2.31
C ASN A 241 -17.94 18.96 2.67
N ALA A 242 -18.70 18.09 1.98
CA ALA A 242 -18.64 16.64 2.18
C ALA A 242 -17.31 16.02 1.67
N LEU A 243 -16.62 16.67 0.73
CA LEU A 243 -15.31 16.23 0.23
C LEU A 243 -14.16 16.48 1.22
N ILE A 244 -14.28 17.43 2.16
CA ILE A 244 -13.20 17.74 3.11
C ILE A 244 -12.84 16.50 3.96
N PRO A 245 -13.79 15.84 4.66
CA PRO A 245 -13.48 14.60 5.37
C PRO A 245 -13.01 13.48 4.45
N MET A 246 -13.52 13.44 3.19
CA MET A 246 -13.13 12.43 2.21
C MET A 246 -11.64 12.54 1.84
N ILE A 247 -11.11 13.76 1.66
CA ILE A 247 -9.69 13.98 1.38
C ILE A 247 -8.82 13.43 2.51
N THR A 248 -9.23 13.64 3.75
CA THR A 248 -8.55 13.04 4.92
C THR A 248 -8.50 11.52 4.85
N VAL A 249 -9.64 10.90 4.55
CA VAL A 249 -9.73 9.43 4.46
C VAL A 249 -8.90 8.88 3.30
N VAL A 250 -8.88 9.57 2.17
CA VAL A 250 -8.00 9.23 1.03
C VAL A 250 -6.53 9.33 1.45
N GLY A 251 -6.14 10.40 2.16
CA GLY A 251 -4.79 10.57 2.69
C GLY A 251 -4.34 9.39 3.55
N LEU A 252 -5.22 8.88 4.41
CA LEU A 252 -4.95 7.70 5.26
C LEU A 252 -4.78 6.38 4.46
N GLN A 253 -5.22 6.34 3.20
CA GLN A 253 -5.05 5.17 2.34
C GLN A 253 -3.75 5.24 1.50
N LEU A 254 -3.14 6.41 1.33
CA LEU A 254 -1.93 6.57 0.51
C LEU A 254 -0.76 5.66 0.92
N PRO A 255 -0.49 5.43 2.21
CA PRO A 255 0.57 4.51 2.64
C PRO A 255 0.39 3.08 2.13
N ARG A 256 -0.85 2.64 1.90
CA ARG A 256 -1.15 1.31 1.36
C ARG A 256 -0.66 1.11 -0.08
N ILE A 257 -0.50 2.21 -0.83
CA ILE A 257 0.04 2.17 -2.20
C ILE A 257 1.46 1.57 -2.20
N ILE A 258 2.24 1.86 -1.17
CA ILE A 258 3.62 1.39 -1.06
C ILE A 258 3.70 0.03 -0.36
N GLY A 259 2.85 -0.19 0.67
CA GLY A 259 2.81 -1.44 1.40
C GLY A 259 2.49 -2.67 0.55
N GLY A 260 1.95 -2.44 -0.67
CA GLY A 260 1.64 -3.48 -1.63
C GLY A 260 0.46 -4.36 -1.23
N ALA A 261 0.09 -5.25 -2.13
CA ALA A 261 -0.88 -6.30 -1.89
C ALA A 261 -0.20 -7.65 -2.09
N VAL A 262 0.69 -8.03 -1.18
CA VAL A 262 1.56 -9.21 -1.28
C VAL A 262 0.82 -10.44 -1.81
N ILE A 263 -0.34 -10.74 -1.21
CA ILE A 263 -1.15 -11.91 -1.59
C ILE A 263 -1.69 -11.78 -3.01
N ILE A 264 -2.14 -10.61 -3.42
CA ILE A 264 -2.70 -10.38 -4.76
C ILE A 264 -1.58 -10.39 -5.80
N GLU A 265 -0.45 -9.76 -5.50
CA GLU A 265 0.74 -9.82 -6.36
C GLU A 265 1.21 -11.26 -6.56
N GLN A 266 1.19 -12.07 -5.50
CA GLN A 266 1.55 -13.49 -5.56
C GLN A 266 0.55 -14.30 -6.40
N ILE A 267 -0.76 -14.15 -6.17
CA ILE A 267 -1.80 -14.89 -6.89
C ILE A 267 -1.74 -14.62 -8.40
N PHE A 268 -1.58 -13.35 -8.78
CA PHE A 268 -1.51 -12.96 -10.20
C PHE A 268 -0.09 -13.03 -10.78
N ALA A 269 0.92 -13.44 -10.00
CA ALA A 269 2.33 -13.35 -10.38
C ALA A 269 2.69 -11.93 -10.88
N TRP A 270 2.13 -10.91 -10.24
CA TRP A 270 2.42 -9.52 -10.54
C TRP A 270 3.83 -9.17 -10.09
N PRO A 271 4.69 -8.63 -10.97
CA PRO A 271 6.10 -8.40 -10.64
C PRO A 271 6.30 -7.17 -9.75
N GLY A 272 5.74 -7.19 -8.54
CA GLY A 272 5.82 -6.12 -7.55
C GLY A 272 6.76 -6.43 -6.38
N LEU A 273 6.79 -5.50 -5.40
CA LEU A 273 7.57 -5.64 -4.16
C LEU A 273 7.05 -6.77 -3.27
N GLY A 274 5.73 -6.98 -3.23
CA GLY A 274 5.12 -8.05 -2.45
C GLY A 274 5.49 -9.42 -2.96
N ASP A 275 5.49 -9.63 -4.29
CA ASP A 275 5.95 -10.87 -4.94
C ASP A 275 7.45 -11.09 -4.67
N LEU A 276 8.26 -10.03 -4.76
CA LEU A 276 9.70 -10.10 -4.45
C LEU A 276 9.93 -10.47 -2.98
N ALA A 277 9.22 -9.82 -2.04
CA ALA A 277 9.33 -10.11 -0.63
C ALA A 277 8.93 -11.55 -0.30
N PHE A 278 7.81 -12.03 -0.87
CA PHE A 278 7.34 -13.40 -0.66
C PHE A 278 8.37 -14.44 -1.13
N LYS A 279 8.95 -14.24 -2.32
CA LYS A 279 10.00 -15.10 -2.86
C LYS A 279 11.27 -15.06 -2.01
N ALA A 280 11.71 -13.87 -1.61
CA ALA A 280 12.87 -13.68 -0.78
C ALA A 280 12.71 -14.37 0.59
N ILE A 281 11.52 -14.29 1.22
CA ILE A 281 11.22 -14.99 2.47
C ILE A 281 11.32 -16.51 2.28
N GLY A 282 10.70 -17.04 1.22
CA GLY A 282 10.75 -18.48 0.91
C GLY A 282 12.17 -18.99 0.66
N GLN A 283 13.03 -18.15 0.11
CA GLN A 283 14.42 -18.46 -0.23
C GLN A 283 15.43 -18.01 0.84
N ARG A 284 14.97 -17.36 1.92
CA ARG A 284 15.82 -16.83 3.00
C ARG A 284 16.91 -15.85 2.52
N ASP A 285 16.53 -15.03 1.54
CA ASP A 285 17.40 -13.99 1.02
C ASP A 285 17.41 -12.78 1.97
N TYR A 286 18.25 -12.86 3.01
CA TYR A 286 18.29 -11.86 4.08
C TYR A 286 18.50 -10.43 3.59
N PRO A 287 19.47 -10.15 2.67
CA PRO A 287 19.65 -8.81 2.16
C PRO A 287 18.38 -8.24 1.52
N VAL A 288 17.67 -9.04 0.71
CA VAL A 288 16.45 -8.61 0.03
C VAL A 288 15.32 -8.39 1.03
N ILE A 289 15.11 -9.29 2.00
CA ILE A 289 14.04 -9.16 3.01
C ILE A 289 14.24 -7.89 3.85
N LEU A 290 15.46 -7.70 4.38
CA LEU A 290 15.80 -6.56 5.21
C LEU A 290 15.63 -5.25 4.46
N ALA A 291 16.12 -5.17 3.23
CA ALA A 291 16.05 -3.98 2.40
C ALA A 291 14.60 -3.63 2.01
N ILE A 292 13.81 -4.60 1.53
CA ILE A 292 12.40 -4.36 1.18
C ILE A 292 11.64 -3.84 2.40
N THR A 293 11.81 -4.48 3.55
CA THR A 293 11.06 -4.10 4.75
C THR A 293 11.45 -2.71 5.23
N LEU A 294 12.75 -2.40 5.25
CA LEU A 294 13.24 -1.10 5.70
C LEU A 294 12.82 0.02 4.72
N LEU A 295 13.03 -0.18 3.42
CA LEU A 295 12.69 0.81 2.40
C LEU A 295 11.18 1.01 2.27
N SER A 296 10.38 -0.06 2.33
CA SER A 296 8.91 0.05 2.35
C SER A 296 8.43 0.75 3.62
N GLY A 297 9.00 0.43 4.78
CA GLY A 297 8.71 1.12 6.03
C GLY A 297 9.05 2.61 5.97
N ALA A 298 10.23 2.96 5.46
CA ALA A 298 10.64 4.35 5.26
C ALA A 298 9.69 5.08 4.29
N ALA A 299 9.37 4.45 3.16
CA ALA A 299 8.47 5.02 2.16
C ALA A 299 7.04 5.24 2.71
N VAL A 300 6.49 4.28 3.48
CA VAL A 300 5.22 4.43 4.19
C VAL A 300 5.26 5.62 5.16
N MET A 301 6.34 5.76 5.92
CA MET A 301 6.50 6.88 6.86
C MET A 301 6.57 8.23 6.12
N VAL A 302 7.29 8.30 4.99
CA VAL A 302 7.34 9.51 4.15
C VAL A 302 5.97 9.85 3.59
N VAL A 303 5.22 8.86 3.09
CA VAL A 303 3.86 9.09 2.58
C VAL A 303 2.91 9.52 3.68
N ASN A 304 3.05 9.01 4.92
CA ASN A 304 2.29 9.50 6.06
C ASN A 304 2.56 11.00 6.33
N ILE A 305 3.82 11.43 6.27
CA ILE A 305 4.18 12.86 6.43
C ILE A 305 3.56 13.70 5.31
N ILE A 306 3.60 13.22 4.07
CA ILE A 306 2.95 13.89 2.92
C ILE A 306 1.44 13.97 3.14
N SER A 307 0.81 12.90 3.61
CA SER A 307 -0.62 12.86 3.91
C SER A 307 -1.01 13.86 5.01
N ASP A 308 -0.22 13.94 6.08
CA ASP A 308 -0.41 14.92 7.15
C ASP A 308 -0.29 16.36 6.62
N PHE A 309 0.68 16.60 5.72
CA PHE A 309 0.86 17.91 5.10
C PHE A 309 -0.33 18.30 4.21
N ILE A 310 -0.81 17.37 3.38
CA ILE A 310 -2.01 17.58 2.55
C ILE A 310 -3.21 17.88 3.46
N TYR A 311 -3.36 17.16 4.57
CA TYR A 311 -4.43 17.36 5.52
C TYR A 311 -4.42 18.76 6.13
N ILE A 312 -3.27 19.26 6.56
CA ILE A 312 -3.11 20.62 7.09
C ILE A 312 -3.48 21.70 6.04
N LEU A 313 -3.17 21.46 4.77
CA LEU A 313 -3.50 22.38 3.69
C LEU A 313 -5.00 22.42 3.39
N VAL A 314 -5.69 21.30 3.52
CA VAL A 314 -7.12 21.16 3.19
C VAL A 314 -8.01 21.62 4.33
N ASP A 315 -7.64 21.31 5.57
CA ASP A 315 -8.40 21.70 6.75
C ASP A 315 -7.57 22.56 7.72
N PRO A 316 -7.59 23.89 7.54
CA PRO A 316 -6.85 24.81 8.41
C PRO A 316 -7.41 24.89 9.86
N ARG A 317 -8.53 24.23 10.15
CA ARG A 317 -9.13 24.17 11.49
C ARG A 317 -8.45 23.16 12.42
N VAL A 318 -7.63 22.27 11.85
CA VAL A 318 -6.85 21.33 12.65
C VAL A 318 -5.78 22.07 13.42
N SER A 319 -6.01 22.25 14.72
CA SER A 319 -5.00 22.81 15.60
C SER A 319 -3.85 21.81 15.74
N LEU A 320 -2.64 22.20 15.36
CA LEU A 320 -1.40 21.41 15.44
C LEU A 320 -0.94 21.18 16.90
N THR A 321 -1.70 21.66 17.86
CA THR A 321 -1.49 21.52 19.31
C THR A 321 -2.43 20.47 19.86
N GLY A 322 -2.17 19.21 19.53
CA GLY A 322 -2.74 18.06 20.25
C GLY A 322 -2.03 17.87 21.60
N GLY A 323 -2.26 18.77 22.54
CA GLY A 323 -2.06 18.48 23.95
C GLY A 323 -3.39 17.97 24.50
N PRO A 324 -3.43 16.90 25.34
CA PRO A 324 -4.64 16.55 26.07
C PRO A 324 -4.89 17.64 27.11
N GLY A 325 -5.95 18.42 26.94
CA GLY A 325 -6.43 19.35 27.94
C GLY A 325 -6.29 20.83 27.56
N ALA A 326 -7.29 21.37 26.87
CA ALA A 326 -7.81 22.73 27.07
C ALA A 326 -9.32 22.69 26.83
#